data_4b8182b35edb9fb9241b79ecd2404d49
#
_entry.id   4b8182b35edb9fb9241b79ecd2404d49
#
_cell.length_a   1.000
_cell.length_b   1.000
_cell.length_c   1.000
_cell.angle_alpha   90.00
_cell.angle_beta   90.00
_cell.angle_gamma   90.00
#
_symmetry.space_group_name_H-M   'P 1'
#
loop_
_entity.id
_entity.type
_entity.pdbx_description
1 polymer ?
#
loop_
_entity_poly.entity_id
_entity_poly.type
_entity_poly.pdbx_seq_one_letter_code
_entity_poly.pdbx_strand_id
1 'polypeptide(L)'
;MKVLYLVSAYPRDPDDVITPWMVETIRRLRPLGVDVEVLAPAYRGLRAQTVEGVTVHRFRYAPRPWETLTHDQTAPDRIREKPAFLGLVPGYVASGSLVAARLARTGRFGVVHAFWPLPHGVIGLAAKRASGVPLVSTFFGVELTWMEKELPFLSPVLRRIVRGSDAVTAISTYTAERLKRQVPGADPAIIPFGATVEPPARLPPARTDPSAPFELLFVGRLVERKGVHLLLDALATLAPQRPVVLRVVGDGPERPRLQEQAVRLGLGERAVFHGFVTQDELKARISACDCFVLPAVVDAKGDTEGLGVVLLEAMSYGRPTIASAAGGIVDIVRDGRNGFLVPPGEAGPLADAVARMMNDPAAAREMGLHGREDVEAGFSWSVIVGRLAEVYRRVARG
;
A
#
# COMPACT_ATOMS: atom_id res chain seq x y z
N MET A 1 -24.69 5.95 -7.84
CA MET A 1 -24.68 4.48 -7.58
C MET A 1 -24.13 4.25 -6.19
N LYS A 2 -24.72 3.31 -5.42
CA LYS A 2 -24.29 3.02 -4.05
C LYS A 2 -23.46 1.73 -4.01
N VAL A 3 -22.32 1.74 -3.31
CA VAL A 3 -21.38 0.62 -3.21
C VAL A 3 -21.15 0.26 -1.74
N LEU A 4 -21.18 -1.04 -1.41
CA LEU A 4 -20.84 -1.55 -0.07
C LEU A 4 -19.40 -2.06 -0.04
N TYR A 5 -18.51 -1.39 0.71
CA TYR A 5 -17.15 -1.86 0.95
C TYR A 5 -17.11 -2.85 2.10
N LEU A 6 -16.47 -4.00 1.89
CA LEU A 6 -16.17 -5.01 2.92
C LEU A 6 -14.68 -4.93 3.24
N VAL A 7 -14.33 -4.56 4.46
CA VAL A 7 -12.96 -4.24 4.84
C VAL A 7 -12.58 -4.80 6.21
N SER A 8 -11.28 -5.03 6.43
CA SER A 8 -10.73 -5.49 7.72
C SER A 8 -10.65 -4.39 8.76
N ALA A 9 -10.51 -3.15 8.33
CA ALA A 9 -10.43 -1.96 9.18
C ALA A 9 -10.91 -0.73 8.41
N TYR A 10 -11.46 0.23 9.14
CA TYR A 10 -11.82 1.56 8.68
C TYR A 10 -11.70 2.53 9.86
N PRO A 11 -11.36 3.79 9.68
CA PRO A 11 -11.18 4.74 10.77
C PRO A 11 -12.30 4.69 11.82
N ARG A 12 -11.92 4.80 13.10
CA ARG A 12 -12.81 4.82 14.25
C ARG A 12 -13.34 6.23 14.52
N ASP A 13 -12.53 7.21 14.16
CA ASP A 13 -12.77 8.64 14.31
C ASP A 13 -11.93 9.39 13.25
N PRO A 14 -12.09 10.71 13.09
CA PRO A 14 -11.33 11.49 12.12
C PRO A 14 -9.81 11.51 12.33
N ASP A 15 -9.35 11.26 13.55
CA ASP A 15 -7.92 11.26 13.90
C ASP A 15 -7.25 9.90 13.70
N ASP A 16 -8.05 8.87 13.40
CA ASP A 16 -7.54 7.51 13.15
C ASP A 16 -6.97 7.37 11.73
N VAL A 17 -5.66 7.36 11.63
CA VAL A 17 -4.92 7.32 10.35
C VAL A 17 -4.88 5.94 9.67
N ILE A 18 -5.74 5.00 10.08
CA ILE A 18 -5.79 3.70 9.43
C ILE A 18 -6.39 3.79 8.01
N THR A 19 -5.80 3.12 7.05
CA THR A 19 -6.27 3.05 5.65
C THR A 19 -6.57 4.42 5.01
N PRO A 20 -5.67 5.42 5.08
CA PRO A 20 -5.92 6.77 4.58
C PRO A 20 -6.21 6.80 3.08
N TRP A 21 -5.58 5.92 2.29
CA TRP A 21 -5.84 5.75 0.86
C TRP A 21 -7.29 5.34 0.57
N MET A 22 -7.94 4.57 1.47
CA MET A 22 -9.34 4.15 1.30
C MET A 22 -10.29 5.31 1.56
N VAL A 23 -10.03 6.10 2.60
CA VAL A 23 -10.78 7.34 2.88
C VAL A 23 -10.72 8.28 1.68
N GLU A 24 -9.51 8.46 1.14
CA GLU A 24 -9.27 9.30 -0.03
C GLU A 24 -9.97 8.76 -1.28
N THR A 25 -9.92 7.44 -1.51
CA THR A 25 -10.65 6.78 -2.60
C THR A 25 -12.15 7.07 -2.51
N ILE A 26 -12.76 6.89 -1.33
CA ILE A 26 -14.18 7.12 -1.12
C ILE A 26 -14.55 8.58 -1.35
N ARG A 27 -13.75 9.51 -0.82
CA ARG A 27 -13.95 10.95 -1.00
C ARG A 27 -13.99 11.34 -2.48
N ARG A 28 -13.07 10.79 -3.27
CA ARG A 28 -12.93 11.11 -4.71
C ARG A 28 -13.89 10.34 -5.62
N LEU A 29 -14.49 9.26 -5.15
CA LEU A 29 -15.55 8.55 -5.89
C LEU A 29 -16.88 9.31 -5.84
N ARG A 30 -17.15 10.07 -4.78
CA ARG A 30 -18.41 10.79 -4.58
C ARG A 30 -18.76 11.76 -5.74
N PRO A 31 -17.83 12.61 -6.22
CA PRO A 31 -18.08 13.47 -7.39
C PRO A 31 -18.39 12.70 -8.68
N LEU A 32 -17.98 11.43 -8.78
CA LEU A 32 -18.27 10.56 -9.92
C LEU A 32 -19.64 9.87 -9.82
N GLY A 33 -20.45 10.24 -8.82
CA GLY A 33 -21.79 9.66 -8.57
C GLY A 33 -21.73 8.29 -7.92
N VAL A 34 -20.63 7.94 -7.25
CA VAL A 34 -20.47 6.69 -6.49
C VAL A 34 -20.47 7.03 -5.00
N ASP A 35 -21.53 6.62 -4.32
CA ASP A 35 -21.68 6.75 -2.87
C ASP A 35 -21.30 5.44 -2.19
N VAL A 36 -20.47 5.51 -1.14
CA VAL A 36 -19.88 4.33 -0.49
C VAL A 36 -20.35 4.25 0.95
N GLU A 37 -20.84 3.07 1.35
CA GLU A 37 -20.96 2.68 2.75
C GLU A 37 -19.95 1.57 3.05
N VAL A 38 -19.46 1.52 4.26
CA VAL A 38 -18.44 0.56 4.69
C VAL A 38 -19.02 -0.43 5.68
N LEU A 39 -18.75 -1.71 5.50
CA LEU A 39 -18.94 -2.76 6.50
C LEU A 39 -17.57 -3.23 7.00
N ALA A 40 -17.30 -2.96 8.26
CA ALA A 40 -16.07 -3.35 8.95
C ALA A 40 -16.38 -4.15 10.23
N PRO A 41 -15.44 -4.92 10.78
CA PRO A 41 -15.65 -5.58 12.07
C PRO A 41 -15.77 -4.54 13.20
N ALA A 42 -16.49 -4.89 14.24
CA ALA A 42 -16.48 -4.13 15.47
C ALA A 42 -15.10 -4.18 16.12
N TYR A 43 -14.71 -3.09 16.77
CA TYR A 43 -13.47 -2.98 17.56
C TYR A 43 -13.83 -2.58 18.98
N ARG A 44 -13.55 -3.45 19.95
CA ARG A 44 -13.82 -3.23 21.41
C ARG A 44 -15.23 -2.69 21.70
N GLY A 45 -16.23 -3.17 20.97
CA GLY A 45 -17.64 -2.77 21.14
C GLY A 45 -18.06 -1.54 20.35
N LEU A 46 -17.21 -1.02 19.46
CA LEU A 46 -17.55 0.09 18.57
C LEU A 46 -18.78 -0.28 17.70
N ARG A 47 -19.75 0.64 17.66
CA ARG A 47 -21.00 0.46 16.91
C ARG A 47 -20.93 1.15 15.56
N ALA A 48 -21.98 0.97 14.76
CA ALA A 48 -22.17 1.72 13.52
C ALA A 48 -22.15 3.22 13.78
N GLN A 49 -21.51 3.97 12.89
CA GLN A 49 -21.24 5.40 13.03
C GLN A 49 -21.05 6.05 11.68
N THR A 50 -20.93 7.37 11.67
CA THR A 50 -20.50 8.12 10.47
C THR A 50 -19.12 8.70 10.74
N VAL A 51 -18.16 8.45 9.84
CA VAL A 51 -16.80 9.01 9.88
C VAL A 51 -16.58 9.75 8.56
N GLU A 52 -16.24 11.03 8.63
CA GLU A 52 -16.06 11.92 7.46
C GLU A 52 -17.20 11.83 6.42
N GLY A 53 -18.43 11.74 6.90
CA GLY A 53 -19.62 11.64 6.03
C GLY A 53 -19.81 10.27 5.37
N VAL A 54 -19.05 9.25 5.79
CA VAL A 54 -19.19 7.86 5.34
C VAL A 54 -19.92 7.05 6.40
N THR A 55 -21.01 6.38 6.03
CA THR A 55 -21.72 5.45 6.92
C THR A 55 -20.91 4.18 7.09
N VAL A 56 -20.52 3.88 8.34
CA VAL A 56 -19.73 2.71 8.71
C VAL A 56 -20.58 1.75 9.53
N HIS A 57 -20.96 0.63 8.95
CA HIS A 57 -21.59 -0.48 9.63
C HIS A 57 -20.53 -1.32 10.34
N ARG A 58 -20.85 -1.81 11.54
CA ARG A 58 -19.93 -2.65 12.32
C ARG A 58 -20.60 -3.99 12.67
N PHE A 59 -19.99 -5.10 12.25
CA PHE A 59 -20.48 -6.43 12.63
C PHE A 59 -19.72 -6.95 13.86
N ARG A 60 -20.47 -7.47 14.81
CA ARG A 60 -19.93 -8.08 16.03
C ARG A 60 -19.61 -9.55 15.80
N TYR A 61 -18.43 -9.99 16.20
CA TYR A 61 -17.96 -11.36 15.96
C TYR A 61 -17.44 -12.05 17.23
N ALA A 62 -17.34 -11.30 18.34
CA ALA A 62 -16.83 -11.78 19.62
C ALA A 62 -17.36 -10.92 20.77
N PRO A 63 -17.16 -11.30 22.04
CA PRO A 63 -17.29 -10.39 23.17
C PRO A 63 -16.35 -9.18 23.03
N ARG A 64 -16.78 -8.00 23.51
CA ARG A 64 -16.07 -6.71 23.34
C ARG A 64 -14.56 -6.74 23.55
N PRO A 65 -14.00 -7.37 24.61
CA PRO A 65 -12.55 -7.40 24.81
C PRO A 65 -11.79 -8.18 23.73
N TRP A 66 -12.45 -9.08 23.01
CA TRP A 66 -11.88 -9.95 21.98
C TRP A 66 -12.07 -9.41 20.55
N GLU A 67 -12.81 -8.32 20.38
CA GLU A 67 -13.01 -7.65 19.09
C GLU A 67 -11.75 -6.84 18.68
N THR A 68 -10.58 -7.51 18.63
CA THR A 68 -9.27 -6.93 18.31
C THR A 68 -8.50 -7.80 17.30
N LEU A 69 -9.21 -8.66 16.54
CA LEU A 69 -8.59 -9.54 15.53
C LEU A 69 -7.92 -8.76 14.40
N THR A 70 -8.52 -7.63 14.03
CA THR A 70 -8.03 -6.72 12.99
C THR A 70 -7.98 -5.31 13.55
N HIS A 71 -7.55 -4.34 12.80
CA HIS A 71 -7.44 -2.92 13.06
C HIS A 71 -6.03 -2.51 13.51
N ASP A 72 -5.56 -2.92 14.69
CA ASP A 72 -4.22 -2.53 15.19
C ASP A 72 -3.09 -3.24 14.43
N GLN A 73 -3.36 -4.42 13.95
CA GLN A 73 -2.44 -5.26 13.16
C GLN A 73 -3.20 -6.22 12.25
N THR A 74 -2.49 -6.96 11.43
CA THR A 74 -3.11 -7.95 10.55
C THR A 74 -3.65 -9.15 11.37
N ALA A 75 -4.73 -9.77 10.89
CA ALA A 75 -5.28 -10.95 11.56
C ALA A 75 -4.27 -12.11 11.71
N PRO A 76 -3.43 -12.45 10.71
CA PRO A 76 -2.38 -13.43 10.88
C PRO A 76 -1.35 -13.10 11.96
N ASP A 77 -0.90 -11.85 12.02
CA ASP A 77 0.05 -11.45 13.07
C ASP A 77 -0.58 -11.56 14.46
N ARG A 78 -1.85 -11.15 14.59
CA ARG A 78 -2.61 -11.30 15.83
C ARG A 78 -2.77 -12.77 16.24
N ILE A 79 -3.04 -13.67 15.30
CA ILE A 79 -3.18 -15.10 15.55
C ILE A 79 -1.83 -15.73 15.94
N ARG A 80 -0.71 -15.30 15.32
CA ARG A 80 0.63 -15.74 15.71
C ARG A 80 0.97 -15.35 17.15
N GLU A 81 0.66 -14.12 17.55
CA GLU A 81 0.87 -13.64 18.93
C GLU A 81 -0.04 -14.36 19.93
N LYS A 82 -1.28 -14.62 19.55
CA LYS A 82 -2.32 -15.20 20.42
C LYS A 82 -3.12 -16.25 19.63
N PRO A 83 -2.69 -17.54 19.59
CA PRO A 83 -3.35 -18.58 18.80
C PRO A 83 -4.84 -18.80 19.10
N ALA A 84 -5.31 -18.44 20.30
CA ALA A 84 -6.72 -18.51 20.66
C ALA A 84 -7.62 -17.64 19.75
N PHE A 85 -7.07 -16.60 19.10
CA PHE A 85 -7.81 -15.77 18.15
C PHE A 85 -8.21 -16.52 16.86
N LEU A 86 -7.57 -17.65 16.55
CA LEU A 86 -8.00 -18.52 15.44
C LEU A 86 -9.45 -18.98 15.61
N GLY A 87 -9.88 -19.24 16.85
CA GLY A 87 -11.26 -19.59 17.18
C GLY A 87 -12.29 -18.50 16.88
N LEU A 88 -11.87 -17.24 16.70
CA LEU A 88 -12.76 -16.15 16.35
C LEU A 88 -13.07 -16.05 14.85
N VAL A 89 -12.23 -16.65 14.00
CA VAL A 89 -12.35 -16.56 12.53
C VAL A 89 -13.69 -17.07 12.01
N PRO A 90 -14.23 -18.21 12.46
CA PRO A 90 -15.55 -18.67 12.04
C PRO A 90 -16.67 -17.67 12.39
N GLY A 91 -16.65 -17.15 13.62
CA GLY A 91 -17.60 -16.11 14.07
C GLY A 91 -17.49 -14.82 13.24
N TYR A 92 -16.27 -14.40 12.92
CA TYR A 92 -16.00 -13.26 12.05
C TYR A 92 -16.64 -13.43 10.67
N VAL A 93 -16.38 -14.57 10.01
CA VAL A 93 -16.92 -14.84 8.67
C VAL A 93 -18.45 -14.98 8.70
N ALA A 94 -19.00 -15.72 9.68
CA ALA A 94 -20.44 -15.95 9.79
C ALA A 94 -21.20 -14.65 10.05
N SER A 95 -20.79 -13.88 11.07
CA SER A 95 -21.42 -12.61 11.42
C SER A 95 -21.29 -11.58 10.30
N GLY A 96 -20.07 -11.43 9.73
CA GLY A 96 -19.84 -10.56 8.58
C GLY A 96 -20.74 -10.91 7.40
N SER A 97 -20.90 -12.22 7.09
CA SER A 97 -21.75 -12.72 6.02
C SER A 97 -23.23 -12.42 6.24
N LEU A 98 -23.71 -12.61 7.47
CA LEU A 98 -25.12 -12.32 7.81
C LEU A 98 -25.43 -10.82 7.69
N VAL A 99 -24.54 -9.96 8.22
CA VAL A 99 -24.72 -8.51 8.15
C VAL A 99 -24.59 -8.00 6.71
N ALA A 100 -23.59 -8.47 5.95
CA ALA A 100 -23.42 -8.11 4.55
C ALA A 100 -24.62 -8.53 3.69
N ALA A 101 -25.13 -9.76 3.88
CA ALA A 101 -26.32 -10.25 3.19
C ALA A 101 -27.57 -9.42 3.51
N ARG A 102 -27.75 -9.05 4.79
CA ARG A 102 -28.86 -8.16 5.19
C ARG A 102 -28.74 -6.79 4.54
N LEU A 103 -27.57 -6.16 4.64
CA LEU A 103 -27.35 -4.84 4.04
C LEU A 103 -27.55 -4.85 2.52
N ALA A 104 -27.02 -5.87 1.83
CA ALA A 104 -27.14 -6.01 0.39
C ALA A 104 -28.62 -6.16 -0.06
N ARG A 105 -29.45 -6.86 0.73
CA ARG A 105 -30.90 -6.99 0.45
C ARG A 105 -31.68 -5.70 0.67
N THR A 106 -31.32 -4.90 1.66
CA THR A 106 -32.14 -3.75 2.12
C THR A 106 -31.57 -2.40 1.69
N GLY A 107 -30.25 -2.32 1.45
CA GLY A 107 -29.53 -1.05 1.27
C GLY A 107 -29.51 -0.49 -0.15
N ARG A 108 -30.14 -1.14 -1.13
CA ARG A 108 -30.14 -0.74 -2.56
C ARG A 108 -28.74 -0.48 -3.12
N PHE A 109 -27.79 -1.34 -2.78
CA PHE A 109 -26.43 -1.30 -3.32
C PHE A 109 -26.43 -1.80 -4.77
N GLY A 110 -25.67 -1.11 -5.63
CA GLY A 110 -25.40 -1.56 -7.00
C GLY A 110 -24.20 -2.49 -7.09
N VAL A 111 -23.27 -2.43 -6.12
CA VAL A 111 -22.07 -3.26 -6.06
C VAL A 111 -21.69 -3.54 -4.62
N VAL A 112 -21.18 -4.75 -4.36
CA VAL A 112 -20.43 -5.10 -3.15
C VAL A 112 -18.95 -5.21 -3.53
N HIS A 113 -18.05 -4.55 -2.78
CA HIS A 113 -16.62 -4.58 -3.05
C HIS A 113 -15.84 -5.11 -1.86
N ALA A 114 -15.21 -6.28 -2.02
CA ALA A 114 -14.39 -6.93 -1.00
C ALA A 114 -12.90 -6.57 -1.18
N PHE A 115 -12.34 -5.92 -0.16
CA PHE A 115 -10.91 -5.66 -0.06
C PHE A 115 -10.25 -6.74 0.78
N TRP A 116 -9.03 -7.19 0.41
CA TRP A 116 -8.42 -8.37 1.01
C TRP A 116 -9.37 -9.56 1.01
N PRO A 117 -9.58 -10.22 -0.16
CA PRO A 117 -10.66 -11.18 -0.34
C PRO A 117 -10.63 -12.41 0.58
N LEU A 118 -9.58 -12.60 1.35
CA LEU A 118 -9.54 -13.54 2.46
C LEU A 118 -9.53 -12.76 3.79
N PRO A 119 -10.65 -12.77 4.56
CA PRO A 119 -11.90 -13.57 4.36
C PRO A 119 -13.03 -12.81 3.65
N HIS A 120 -12.88 -11.52 3.28
CA HIS A 120 -13.98 -10.66 2.85
C HIS A 120 -14.65 -11.09 1.53
N GLY A 121 -13.95 -11.80 0.66
CA GLY A 121 -14.55 -12.39 -0.54
C GLY A 121 -15.60 -13.46 -0.22
N VAL A 122 -15.41 -14.25 0.87
CA VAL A 122 -16.43 -15.19 1.34
C VAL A 122 -17.68 -14.43 1.83
N ILE A 123 -17.47 -13.35 2.58
CA ILE A 123 -18.54 -12.44 3.04
C ILE A 123 -19.26 -11.81 1.84
N GLY A 124 -18.50 -11.36 0.83
CA GLY A 124 -19.02 -10.80 -0.42
C GLY A 124 -19.85 -11.80 -1.23
N LEU A 125 -19.38 -13.05 -1.34
CA LEU A 125 -20.15 -14.11 -1.99
C LEU A 125 -21.47 -14.41 -1.28
N ALA A 126 -21.51 -14.33 0.05
CA ALA A 126 -22.73 -14.48 0.81
C ALA A 126 -23.72 -13.32 0.53
N ALA A 127 -23.21 -12.09 0.47
CA ALA A 127 -24.00 -10.91 0.10
C ALA A 127 -24.56 -11.04 -1.33
N LYS A 128 -23.71 -11.39 -2.31
CA LYS A 128 -24.11 -11.61 -3.71
C LYS A 128 -25.21 -12.68 -3.83
N ARG A 129 -25.02 -13.84 -3.17
CA ARG A 129 -26.04 -14.91 -3.19
C ARG A 129 -27.38 -14.49 -2.59
N ALA A 130 -27.34 -13.65 -1.56
CA ALA A 130 -28.51 -13.22 -0.84
C ALA A 130 -29.34 -12.17 -1.59
N SER A 131 -28.72 -11.34 -2.43
CA SER A 131 -29.32 -10.14 -3.02
C SER A 131 -29.22 -10.06 -4.55
N GLY A 132 -28.37 -10.86 -5.19
CA GLY A 132 -28.02 -10.71 -6.62
C GLY A 132 -27.07 -9.56 -6.92
N VAL A 133 -26.71 -8.73 -5.94
CA VAL A 133 -25.80 -7.57 -6.15
C VAL A 133 -24.40 -8.08 -6.58
N PRO A 134 -23.82 -7.53 -7.67
CA PRO A 134 -22.52 -7.97 -8.16
C PRO A 134 -21.38 -7.73 -7.16
N LEU A 135 -20.38 -8.62 -7.19
CA LEU A 135 -19.21 -8.62 -6.32
C LEU A 135 -17.96 -8.21 -7.09
N VAL A 136 -17.24 -7.21 -6.59
CA VAL A 136 -15.87 -6.88 -6.98
C VAL A 136 -14.92 -7.33 -5.87
N SER A 137 -13.74 -7.86 -6.23
CA SER A 137 -12.72 -8.30 -5.26
C SER A 137 -11.36 -7.71 -5.63
N THR A 138 -10.75 -6.94 -4.70
CA THR A 138 -9.42 -6.33 -4.88
C THR A 138 -8.36 -7.06 -4.08
N PHE A 139 -7.29 -7.49 -4.78
CA PHE A 139 -6.14 -8.20 -4.24
C PHE A 139 -4.95 -7.26 -4.01
N PHE A 140 -4.25 -7.44 -2.88
CA PHE A 140 -3.11 -6.62 -2.43
C PHE A 140 -1.78 -7.37 -2.49
N GLY A 141 -1.81 -8.71 -2.59
CA GLY A 141 -0.64 -9.56 -2.67
C GLY A 141 -0.28 -10.28 -1.38
N VAL A 142 -0.43 -9.65 -0.22
CA VAL A 142 -0.12 -10.26 1.08
C VAL A 142 -0.96 -11.52 1.34
N GLU A 143 -2.24 -11.51 1.01
CA GLU A 143 -3.14 -12.66 1.10
C GLU A 143 -2.71 -13.81 0.19
N LEU A 144 -2.11 -13.50 -0.97
CA LEU A 144 -1.57 -14.50 -1.88
C LEU A 144 -0.30 -15.16 -1.32
N THR A 145 0.53 -14.38 -0.59
CA THR A 145 1.68 -14.92 0.13
C THR A 145 1.24 -15.91 1.21
N TRP A 146 0.21 -15.57 1.99
CA TRP A 146 -0.34 -16.48 3.00
C TRP A 146 -0.90 -17.76 2.39
N MET A 147 -1.61 -17.64 1.26
CA MET A 147 -2.15 -18.79 0.55
C MET A 147 -1.05 -19.73 0.07
N GLU A 148 0.03 -19.21 -0.45
CA GLU A 148 1.14 -20.03 -0.95
C GLU A 148 1.89 -20.75 0.19
N LYS A 149 2.12 -20.06 1.31
CA LYS A 149 3.05 -20.53 2.34
C LYS A 149 2.38 -21.12 3.58
N GLU A 150 1.29 -20.51 4.03
CA GLU A 150 0.71 -20.84 5.33
C GLU A 150 -0.65 -21.55 5.21
N LEU A 151 -1.43 -21.25 4.17
CA LEU A 151 -2.81 -21.71 4.03
C LEU A 151 -3.11 -22.35 2.65
N PRO A 152 -2.24 -23.22 2.10
CA PRO A 152 -2.44 -23.78 0.75
C PRO A 152 -3.74 -24.58 0.62
N PHE A 153 -4.26 -25.14 1.73
CA PHE A 153 -5.53 -25.86 1.78
C PHE A 153 -6.76 -24.95 1.52
N LEU A 154 -6.62 -23.61 1.61
CA LEU A 154 -7.68 -22.67 1.27
C LEU A 154 -7.71 -22.30 -0.23
N SER A 155 -6.83 -22.86 -1.06
CA SER A 155 -6.83 -22.61 -2.52
C SER A 155 -8.18 -22.84 -3.21
N PRO A 156 -9.01 -23.84 -2.82
CA PRO A 156 -10.36 -23.96 -3.38
C PRO A 156 -11.27 -22.78 -3.01
N VAL A 157 -11.09 -22.21 -1.81
CA VAL A 157 -11.84 -21.02 -1.37
C VAL A 157 -11.43 -19.81 -2.20
N LEU A 158 -10.13 -19.60 -2.42
CA LEU A 158 -9.62 -18.53 -3.28
C LEU A 158 -10.20 -18.63 -4.69
N ARG A 159 -10.12 -19.83 -5.31
CA ARG A 159 -10.71 -20.07 -6.65
C ARG A 159 -12.20 -19.77 -6.69
N ARG A 160 -12.93 -20.13 -5.63
CA ARG A 160 -14.36 -19.85 -5.53
C ARG A 160 -14.65 -18.37 -5.42
N ILE A 161 -13.85 -17.60 -4.66
CA ILE A 161 -13.97 -16.15 -4.55
C ILE A 161 -13.72 -15.50 -5.93
N VAL A 162 -12.61 -15.83 -6.58
CA VAL A 162 -12.24 -15.27 -7.89
C VAL A 162 -13.30 -15.55 -8.93
N ARG A 163 -13.74 -16.82 -9.08
CA ARG A 163 -14.77 -17.22 -10.06
C ARG A 163 -16.17 -16.68 -9.73
N GLY A 164 -16.44 -16.42 -8.48
CA GLY A 164 -17.73 -15.89 -8.03
C GLY A 164 -17.81 -14.35 -8.04
N SER A 165 -16.69 -13.67 -8.25
CA SER A 165 -16.64 -12.22 -8.42
C SER A 165 -16.96 -11.84 -9.87
N ASP A 166 -17.74 -10.76 -10.06
CA ASP A 166 -18.08 -10.21 -11.38
C ASP A 166 -16.94 -9.39 -11.97
N ALA A 167 -16.07 -8.88 -11.10
CA ALA A 167 -14.78 -8.33 -11.48
C ALA A 167 -13.75 -8.58 -10.37
N VAL A 168 -12.51 -8.78 -10.80
CA VAL A 168 -11.35 -8.91 -9.94
C VAL A 168 -10.38 -7.79 -10.26
N THR A 169 -9.80 -7.16 -9.24
CA THR A 169 -8.77 -6.14 -9.42
C THR A 169 -7.54 -6.46 -8.58
N ALA A 170 -6.39 -5.97 -9.01
CA ALA A 170 -5.12 -6.09 -8.30
C ALA A 170 -4.42 -4.73 -8.25
N ILE A 171 -3.65 -4.47 -7.21
CA ILE A 171 -2.98 -3.17 -7.03
C ILE A 171 -1.75 -2.98 -7.92
N SER A 172 -1.21 -4.05 -8.49
CA SER A 172 -0.02 -4.03 -9.34
C SER A 172 0.00 -5.23 -10.29
N THR A 173 0.82 -5.13 -11.34
CA THR A 173 1.10 -6.25 -12.25
C THR A 173 1.65 -7.45 -11.50
N TYR A 174 2.55 -7.23 -10.55
CA TYR A 174 3.10 -8.28 -9.68
C TYR A 174 2.00 -9.05 -8.93
N THR A 175 1.05 -8.34 -8.32
CA THR A 175 -0.08 -8.96 -7.62
C THR A 175 -0.99 -9.70 -8.60
N ALA A 176 -1.26 -9.12 -9.77
CA ALA A 176 -2.08 -9.72 -10.82
C ALA A 176 -1.47 -11.05 -11.32
N GLU A 177 -0.18 -11.06 -11.61
CA GLU A 177 0.51 -12.27 -12.08
C GLU A 177 0.58 -13.37 -11.01
N ARG A 178 0.76 -13.00 -9.75
CA ARG A 178 0.67 -13.97 -8.64
C ARG A 178 -0.73 -14.59 -8.54
N LEU A 179 -1.77 -13.76 -8.68
CA LEU A 179 -3.14 -14.27 -8.67
C LEU A 179 -3.40 -15.22 -9.84
N LYS A 180 -2.96 -14.88 -11.04
CA LYS A 180 -3.09 -15.73 -12.24
C LYS A 180 -2.41 -17.08 -12.05
N ARG A 181 -1.23 -17.14 -11.43
CA ARG A 181 -0.53 -18.39 -11.10
C ARG A 181 -1.33 -19.27 -10.14
N GLN A 182 -1.95 -18.68 -9.12
CA GLN A 182 -2.74 -19.45 -8.11
C GLN A 182 -4.13 -19.82 -8.63
N VAL A 183 -4.71 -19.00 -9.50
CA VAL A 183 -6.03 -19.19 -10.08
C VAL A 183 -5.94 -19.02 -11.60
N PRO A 184 -5.59 -20.09 -12.35
CA PRO A 184 -5.56 -20.02 -13.81
C PRO A 184 -6.90 -19.57 -14.39
N GLY A 185 -6.83 -18.65 -15.34
CA GLY A 185 -8.00 -18.01 -15.96
C GLY A 185 -8.53 -16.77 -15.20
N ALA A 186 -7.91 -16.37 -14.08
CA ALA A 186 -8.17 -15.05 -13.49
C ALA A 186 -7.66 -13.94 -14.43
N ASP A 187 -8.47 -12.88 -14.57
CA ASP A 187 -8.12 -11.70 -15.38
C ASP A 187 -8.34 -10.43 -14.52
N PRO A 188 -7.43 -10.12 -13.58
CA PRO A 188 -7.56 -8.95 -12.73
C PRO A 188 -7.22 -7.67 -13.48
N ALA A 189 -8.12 -6.68 -13.42
CA ALA A 189 -7.80 -5.32 -13.84
C ALA A 189 -6.83 -4.67 -12.85
N ILE A 190 -5.79 -3.99 -13.34
CA ILE A 190 -4.81 -3.33 -12.48
C ILE A 190 -5.34 -1.95 -12.10
N ILE A 191 -5.62 -1.77 -10.80
CA ILE A 191 -6.07 -0.51 -10.22
C ILE A 191 -5.18 -0.23 -9.00
N PRO A 192 -4.13 0.59 -9.15
CA PRO A 192 -3.22 0.93 -8.07
C PRO A 192 -3.87 1.87 -7.04
N PHE A 193 -3.12 2.22 -5.99
CA PHE A 193 -3.46 3.34 -5.11
C PHE A 193 -2.75 4.60 -5.58
N GLY A 194 -3.37 5.75 -5.28
CA GLY A 194 -2.75 7.06 -5.45
C GLY A 194 -1.88 7.45 -4.26
N ALA A 195 -1.04 8.44 -4.47
CA ALA A 195 -0.27 9.09 -3.42
C ALA A 195 -1.20 9.71 -2.37
N THR A 196 -0.84 9.58 -1.09
CA THR A 196 -1.60 10.19 0.01
C THR A 196 -1.06 11.55 0.42
N VAL A 197 0.18 11.83 0.05
CA VAL A 197 0.78 13.17 0.20
C VAL A 197 0.36 14.02 -0.98
N GLU A 198 -0.23 15.19 -0.70
CA GLU A 198 -0.70 16.10 -1.73
C GLU A 198 0.48 16.70 -2.51
N PRO A 199 0.49 16.62 -3.85
CA PRO A 199 1.56 17.15 -4.65
C PRO A 199 1.62 18.69 -4.56
N PRO A 200 2.81 19.29 -4.64
CA PRO A 200 2.94 20.75 -4.60
C PRO A 200 2.39 21.39 -5.89
N ALA A 201 1.74 22.54 -5.76
CA ALA A 201 1.26 23.32 -6.91
C ALA A 201 2.40 23.72 -7.86
N ARG A 202 3.59 23.97 -7.29
CA ARG A 202 4.83 24.25 -8.03
C ARG A 202 5.92 23.34 -7.53
N LEU A 203 6.73 22.83 -8.47
CA LEU A 203 7.86 21.99 -8.09
C LEU A 203 8.85 22.76 -7.22
N PRO A 204 9.38 22.10 -6.17
CA PRO A 204 10.47 22.65 -5.38
C PRO A 204 11.67 22.95 -6.28
N PRO A 205 12.41 24.04 -6.02
CA PRO A 205 13.63 24.34 -6.77
C PRO A 205 14.63 23.20 -6.63
N ALA A 206 15.44 22.99 -7.66
CA ALA A 206 16.58 22.12 -7.55
C ALA A 206 17.59 22.70 -6.53
N ARG A 207 18.23 21.85 -5.77
CA ARG A 207 19.34 22.27 -4.90
C ARG A 207 20.53 22.64 -5.79
N THR A 208 20.99 23.88 -5.66
CA THR A 208 22.06 24.43 -6.52
C THR A 208 23.39 24.56 -5.80
N ASP A 209 23.44 24.36 -4.48
CA ASP A 209 24.68 24.44 -3.71
C ASP A 209 25.48 23.12 -3.84
N PRO A 210 26.57 23.11 -4.59
CA PRO A 210 27.39 21.91 -4.78
C PRO A 210 28.18 21.54 -3.53
N SER A 211 28.31 22.42 -2.54
CA SER A 211 29.00 22.17 -1.27
C SER A 211 28.08 21.51 -0.24
N ALA A 212 26.76 21.60 -0.41
CA ALA A 212 25.82 20.95 0.49
C ALA A 212 25.83 19.42 0.30
N PRO A 213 25.60 18.63 1.37
CA PRO A 213 25.50 17.19 1.27
C PRO A 213 24.39 16.77 0.30
N PHE A 214 24.62 15.70 -0.47
CA PHE A 214 23.57 15.07 -1.28
C PHE A 214 22.61 14.33 -0.35
N GLU A 215 21.33 14.71 -0.37
CA GLU A 215 20.33 14.15 0.54
C GLU A 215 19.53 13.03 -0.10
N LEU A 216 19.72 11.82 0.43
CA LEU A 216 18.87 10.67 0.18
C LEU A 216 17.73 10.64 1.18
N LEU A 217 16.51 10.38 0.70
CA LEU A 217 15.33 10.21 1.54
C LEU A 217 14.78 8.79 1.40
N PHE A 218 14.55 8.14 2.52
CA PHE A 218 13.73 6.94 2.65
C PHE A 218 12.51 7.25 3.52
N VAL A 219 11.33 6.78 3.09
CA VAL A 219 10.09 6.90 3.87
C VAL A 219 9.40 5.53 3.92
N GLY A 220 9.09 5.05 5.12
CA GLY A 220 8.34 3.81 5.26
C GLY A 220 8.50 3.12 6.61
N ARG A 221 7.70 2.08 6.82
CA ARG A 221 7.83 1.23 8.00
C ARG A 221 9.17 0.49 7.99
N LEU A 222 9.90 0.51 9.10
CA LEU A 222 11.18 -0.15 9.23
C LEU A 222 11.00 -1.65 9.49
N VAL A 223 10.84 -2.39 8.39
CA VAL A 223 10.71 -3.85 8.33
C VAL A 223 11.69 -4.40 7.28
N GLU A 224 12.09 -5.67 7.40
CA GLU A 224 13.11 -6.32 6.57
C GLU A 224 12.91 -6.07 5.07
N ARG A 225 11.69 -6.30 4.55
CA ARG A 225 11.37 -6.16 3.13
C ARG A 225 11.57 -4.76 2.54
N LYS A 226 11.72 -3.74 3.37
CA LYS A 226 12.00 -2.37 2.92
C LYS A 226 13.49 -2.12 2.62
N GLY A 227 14.39 -3.04 3.01
CA GLY A 227 15.78 -3.07 2.57
C GLY A 227 16.68 -1.94 3.08
N VAL A 228 16.27 -1.21 4.13
CA VAL A 228 17.06 -0.06 4.65
C VAL A 228 18.47 -0.46 5.04
N HIS A 229 18.68 -1.71 5.48
CA HIS A 229 20.03 -2.24 5.79
C HIS A 229 20.97 -2.20 4.58
N LEU A 230 20.47 -2.48 3.36
CA LEU A 230 21.27 -2.38 2.13
C LEU A 230 21.62 -0.92 1.79
N LEU A 231 20.72 0.00 2.10
CA LEU A 231 20.97 1.43 1.88
C LEU A 231 22.06 1.95 2.83
N LEU A 232 22.14 1.45 4.07
CA LEU A 232 23.23 1.75 4.99
C LEU A 232 24.57 1.17 4.48
N ASP A 233 24.56 -0.07 3.98
CA ASP A 233 25.77 -0.68 3.40
C ASP A 233 26.23 0.09 2.14
N ALA A 234 25.30 0.46 1.25
CA ALA A 234 25.61 1.27 0.08
C ALA A 234 26.19 2.64 0.47
N LEU A 235 25.61 3.29 1.48
CA LEU A 235 26.09 4.58 1.99
C LEU A 235 27.52 4.48 2.55
N ALA A 236 27.88 3.35 3.17
CA ALA A 236 29.23 3.12 3.70
C ALA A 236 30.29 2.99 2.59
N THR A 237 29.90 2.47 1.41
CA THR A 237 30.82 2.26 0.28
C THR A 237 30.98 3.51 -0.60
N LEU A 238 30.08 4.48 -0.50
CA LEU A 238 30.18 5.72 -1.27
C LEU A 238 31.40 6.52 -0.83
N ALA A 239 32.34 6.71 -1.76
CA ALA A 239 33.57 7.46 -1.54
C ALA A 239 33.25 8.94 -1.22
N PRO A 240 34.05 9.61 -0.37
CA PRO A 240 33.73 10.89 0.22
C PRO A 240 34.02 12.10 -0.69
N GLN A 241 33.86 11.98 -2.01
CA GLN A 241 34.06 13.11 -2.91
C GLN A 241 33.00 14.23 -2.72
N ARG A 242 31.80 13.85 -2.32
CA ARG A 242 30.73 14.73 -1.87
C ARG A 242 30.03 14.07 -0.68
N PRO A 243 29.77 14.81 0.42
CA PRO A 243 29.03 14.24 1.54
C PRO A 243 27.64 13.78 1.10
N VAL A 244 27.27 12.55 1.48
CA VAL A 244 25.93 11.98 1.28
C VAL A 244 25.28 11.77 2.62
N VAL A 245 24.07 12.26 2.81
CA VAL A 245 23.29 12.08 4.03
C VAL A 245 22.00 11.34 3.70
N LEU A 246 21.75 10.27 4.44
CA LEU A 246 20.50 9.51 4.40
C LEU A 246 19.55 9.98 5.51
N ARG A 247 18.36 10.42 5.10
CA ARG A 247 17.24 10.71 5.99
C ARG A 247 16.28 9.54 5.99
N VAL A 248 16.10 8.88 7.14
CA VAL A 248 15.19 7.75 7.32
C VAL A 248 13.98 8.22 8.09
N VAL A 249 12.82 8.26 7.42
CA VAL A 249 11.52 8.64 8.01
C VAL A 249 10.66 7.39 8.18
N GLY A 250 10.14 7.22 9.38
CA GLY A 250 9.31 6.09 9.77
C GLY A 250 9.88 5.32 10.94
N ASP A 251 9.14 4.31 11.39
CA ASP A 251 9.49 3.48 12.53
C ASP A 251 9.13 2.01 12.27
N GLY A 252 9.63 1.10 13.09
CA GLY A 252 9.34 -0.32 12.96
C GLY A 252 10.31 -1.21 13.73
N PRO A 253 10.06 -2.53 13.75
CA PRO A 253 10.84 -3.48 14.54
C PRO A 253 12.31 -3.53 14.16
N GLU A 254 12.70 -3.18 12.93
CA GLU A 254 14.10 -3.17 12.48
C GLU A 254 14.88 -1.93 12.95
N ARG A 255 14.23 -0.91 13.50
CA ARG A 255 14.91 0.35 13.86
C ARG A 255 16.13 0.17 14.74
N PRO A 256 16.10 -0.60 15.85
CA PRO A 256 17.28 -0.78 16.71
C PRO A 256 18.44 -1.41 15.95
N ARG A 257 18.18 -2.47 15.18
CA ARG A 257 19.18 -3.18 14.36
C ARG A 257 19.81 -2.27 13.30
N LEU A 258 19.00 -1.43 12.65
CA LEU A 258 19.48 -0.49 11.64
C LEU A 258 20.36 0.62 12.26
N GLN A 259 20.01 1.12 13.44
CA GLN A 259 20.82 2.08 14.16
C GLN A 259 22.16 1.48 14.60
N GLU A 260 22.17 0.25 15.12
CA GLU A 260 23.40 -0.49 15.43
C GLU A 260 24.26 -0.70 14.18
N GLN A 261 23.65 -1.03 13.04
CA GLN A 261 24.39 -1.17 11.77
C GLN A 261 25.02 0.16 11.36
N ALA A 262 24.30 1.27 11.44
CA ALA A 262 24.84 2.60 11.12
C ALA A 262 26.05 2.95 11.99
N VAL A 263 26.02 2.60 13.28
CA VAL A 263 27.16 2.78 14.20
C VAL A 263 28.34 1.90 13.78
N ARG A 264 28.14 0.60 13.52
CA ARG A 264 29.19 -0.33 13.08
C ARG A 264 29.85 0.12 11.78
N LEU A 265 29.08 0.72 10.87
CA LEU A 265 29.57 1.23 9.58
C LEU A 265 30.23 2.62 9.72
N GLY A 266 30.27 3.20 10.91
CA GLY A 266 30.85 4.52 11.14
C GLY A 266 30.13 5.66 10.40
N LEU A 267 28.83 5.52 10.17
CA LEU A 267 28.08 6.50 9.38
C LEU A 267 27.83 7.81 10.14
N GLY A 268 27.76 7.78 11.47
CA GLY A 268 27.58 8.98 12.30
C GLY A 268 26.37 9.80 11.83
N GLU A 269 26.59 11.09 11.59
CA GLU A 269 25.56 12.02 11.12
C GLU A 269 25.11 11.81 9.66
N ARG A 270 25.78 10.90 8.93
CA ARG A 270 25.38 10.56 7.56
C ARG A 270 24.12 9.71 7.48
N ALA A 271 23.68 9.08 8.56
CA ALA A 271 22.44 8.28 8.64
C ALA A 271 21.56 8.79 9.79
N VAL A 272 20.52 9.55 9.47
CA VAL A 272 19.65 10.20 10.46
C VAL A 272 18.27 9.57 10.49
N PHE A 273 17.89 9.00 11.64
CA PHE A 273 16.59 8.34 11.86
C PHE A 273 15.63 9.30 12.56
N HIS A 274 14.61 9.75 11.83
CA HIS A 274 13.66 10.75 12.32
C HIS A 274 12.47 10.15 13.10
N GLY A 275 12.20 8.84 12.93
CA GLY A 275 10.95 8.25 13.45
C GLY A 275 9.73 8.71 12.67
N PHE A 276 8.58 8.71 13.32
CA PHE A 276 7.37 9.29 12.73
C PHE A 276 7.49 10.81 12.68
N VAL A 277 7.04 11.39 11.57
CA VAL A 277 7.02 12.85 11.35
C VAL A 277 5.60 13.28 10.99
N THR A 278 5.29 14.55 11.16
CA THR A 278 4.03 15.14 10.70
C THR A 278 3.94 15.15 9.17
N GLN A 279 2.74 15.32 8.64
CA GLN A 279 2.54 15.44 7.18
C GLN A 279 3.31 16.63 6.60
N ASP A 280 3.35 17.75 7.30
CA ASP A 280 4.06 18.95 6.82
C ASP A 280 5.58 18.76 6.84
N GLU A 281 6.11 18.09 7.86
CA GLU A 281 7.52 17.67 7.89
C GLU A 281 7.86 16.69 6.77
N LEU A 282 6.96 15.73 6.48
CA LEU A 282 7.15 14.78 5.39
C LEU A 282 7.22 15.52 4.04
N LYS A 283 6.28 16.42 3.77
CA LYS A 283 6.27 17.29 2.58
C LYS A 283 7.56 18.10 2.46
N ALA A 284 8.00 18.71 3.56
CA ALA A 284 9.24 19.46 3.60
C ALA A 284 10.47 18.60 3.25
N ARG A 285 10.55 17.36 3.80
CA ARG A 285 11.66 16.44 3.50
C ARG A 285 11.63 15.95 2.06
N ILE A 286 10.46 15.58 1.52
CA ILE A 286 10.34 15.23 0.11
C ILE A 286 10.75 16.41 -0.76
N SER A 287 10.36 17.62 -0.39
CA SER A 287 10.74 18.86 -1.13
C SER A 287 12.24 19.16 -1.05
N ALA A 288 12.92 18.74 0.01
CA ALA A 288 14.33 19.07 0.23
C ALA A 288 15.30 17.98 -0.28
N CYS A 289 14.89 16.72 -0.40
CA CYS A 289 15.80 15.65 -0.82
C CYS A 289 16.25 15.80 -2.28
N ASP A 290 17.46 15.32 -2.57
CA ASP A 290 17.99 15.25 -3.92
C ASP A 290 17.51 13.99 -4.65
N CYS A 291 17.32 12.86 -3.92
CA CYS A 291 16.86 11.60 -4.46
C CYS A 291 16.07 10.81 -3.41
N PHE A 292 14.99 10.18 -3.84
CA PHE A 292 14.21 9.26 -3.01
C PHE A 292 14.66 7.81 -3.27
N VAL A 293 14.81 7.00 -2.20
CA VAL A 293 15.32 5.63 -2.34
C VAL A 293 14.39 4.63 -1.68
N LEU A 294 13.99 3.57 -2.42
CA LEU A 294 13.21 2.44 -1.91
C LEU A 294 13.89 1.11 -2.29
N PRO A 295 14.86 0.63 -1.50
CA PRO A 295 15.65 -0.57 -1.81
C PRO A 295 14.94 -1.85 -1.34
N ALA A 296 13.68 -2.03 -1.71
CA ALA A 296 12.87 -3.14 -1.27
C ALA A 296 13.46 -4.50 -1.68
N VAL A 297 13.28 -5.49 -0.81
CA VAL A 297 13.73 -6.87 -1.02
C VAL A 297 12.57 -7.85 -0.88
N VAL A 298 12.79 -9.09 -1.24
CA VAL A 298 11.94 -10.21 -0.82
C VAL A 298 12.46 -10.66 0.55
N ASP A 299 11.63 -10.55 1.58
CA ASP A 299 12.01 -10.95 2.94
C ASP A 299 12.01 -12.48 3.11
N ALA A 300 12.46 -12.94 4.28
CA ALA A 300 12.51 -14.37 4.62
C ALA A 300 11.13 -15.05 4.54
N LYS A 301 10.04 -14.28 4.68
CA LYS A 301 8.66 -14.78 4.51
C LYS A 301 8.23 -14.83 3.03
N GLY A 302 9.05 -14.33 2.10
CA GLY A 302 8.75 -14.21 0.67
C GLY A 302 7.75 -13.10 0.36
N ASP A 303 7.61 -12.14 1.27
CA ASP A 303 6.85 -10.92 1.03
C ASP A 303 7.76 -9.81 0.49
N THR A 304 7.20 -8.92 -0.29
CA THR A 304 7.92 -7.80 -0.89
C THR A 304 7.01 -6.57 -1.00
N GLU A 305 7.46 -5.55 -1.72
CA GLU A 305 6.67 -4.35 -1.94
C GLU A 305 5.50 -4.60 -2.89
N GLY A 306 4.27 -4.37 -2.42
CA GLY A 306 3.06 -4.60 -3.23
C GLY A 306 2.90 -3.60 -4.36
N LEU A 307 3.28 -2.33 -4.14
CA LEU A 307 3.20 -1.26 -5.14
C LEU A 307 4.33 -0.23 -4.99
N GLY A 308 4.57 0.29 -3.79
CA GLY A 308 5.56 1.36 -3.55
C GLY A 308 4.98 2.78 -3.67
N VAL A 309 3.81 3.03 -3.07
CA VAL A 309 3.11 4.34 -3.14
C VAL A 309 4.01 5.52 -2.76
N VAL A 310 4.95 5.34 -1.84
CA VAL A 310 5.90 6.39 -1.44
C VAL A 310 6.79 6.88 -2.60
N LEU A 311 7.00 6.05 -3.63
CA LEU A 311 7.67 6.47 -4.88
C LEU A 311 6.80 7.46 -5.66
N LEU A 312 5.48 7.21 -5.73
CA LEU A 312 4.52 8.12 -6.37
C LEU A 312 4.50 9.47 -5.64
N GLU A 313 4.62 9.45 -4.31
CA GLU A 313 4.72 10.65 -3.49
C GLU A 313 5.96 11.45 -3.84
N ALA A 314 7.14 10.83 -3.87
CA ALA A 314 8.39 11.49 -4.25
C ALA A 314 8.37 12.01 -5.70
N MET A 315 7.91 11.20 -6.66
CA MET A 315 7.80 11.56 -8.06
C MET A 315 6.82 12.73 -8.28
N SER A 316 5.73 12.83 -7.52
CA SER A 316 4.79 13.94 -7.60
C SER A 316 5.42 15.28 -7.22
N TYR A 317 6.51 15.24 -6.44
CA TYR A 317 7.38 16.39 -6.11
C TYR A 317 8.53 16.60 -7.12
N GLY A 318 8.54 15.86 -8.22
CA GLY A 318 9.62 15.93 -9.21
C GLY A 318 10.95 15.42 -8.68
N ARG A 319 10.95 14.52 -7.70
CA ARG A 319 12.18 13.92 -7.14
C ARG A 319 12.54 12.67 -7.92
N PRO A 320 13.82 12.55 -8.39
CA PRO A 320 14.29 11.33 -9.00
C PRO A 320 14.28 10.19 -7.98
N THR A 321 14.10 8.96 -8.45
CA THR A 321 13.97 7.80 -7.58
C THR A 321 15.03 6.75 -7.89
N ILE A 322 15.50 6.05 -6.85
CA ILE A 322 16.25 4.80 -6.99
C ILE A 322 15.46 3.73 -6.25
N ALA A 323 15.15 2.62 -6.91
CA ALA A 323 14.39 1.57 -6.28
C ALA A 323 14.85 0.18 -6.74
N SER A 324 14.58 -0.84 -5.93
CA SER A 324 14.85 -2.21 -6.34
C SER A 324 13.78 -2.71 -7.33
N ALA A 325 14.18 -3.52 -8.30
CA ALA A 325 13.29 -4.20 -9.23
C ALA A 325 12.52 -5.34 -8.50
N ALA A 326 11.67 -4.98 -7.53
CA ALA A 326 10.98 -5.90 -6.65
C ALA A 326 9.48 -5.60 -6.57
N GLY A 327 8.66 -6.66 -6.62
CA GLY A 327 7.21 -6.54 -6.46
C GLY A 327 6.56 -5.59 -7.46
N GLY A 328 5.69 -4.72 -6.99
CA GLY A 328 4.97 -3.72 -7.80
C GLY A 328 5.76 -2.45 -8.11
N ILE A 329 6.99 -2.31 -7.62
CA ILE A 329 7.86 -1.16 -7.90
C ILE A 329 8.09 -0.98 -9.41
N VAL A 330 8.21 -2.08 -10.14
CA VAL A 330 8.43 -2.09 -11.60
C VAL A 330 7.26 -1.51 -12.41
N ASP A 331 6.10 -1.38 -11.80
CA ASP A 331 4.94 -0.70 -12.43
C ASP A 331 5.07 0.83 -12.36
N ILE A 332 5.89 1.33 -11.43
CA ILE A 332 6.06 2.76 -11.15
C ILE A 332 7.36 3.28 -11.74
N VAL A 333 8.49 2.61 -11.43
CA VAL A 333 9.82 3.05 -11.86
C VAL A 333 10.17 2.43 -13.20
N ARG A 334 10.49 3.29 -14.18
CA ARG A 334 11.01 2.93 -15.51
C ARG A 334 12.48 3.28 -15.54
N ASP A 335 13.34 2.25 -15.58
CA ASP A 335 14.79 2.40 -15.52
C ASP A 335 15.32 3.37 -16.58
N GLY A 336 16.15 4.32 -16.16
CA GLY A 336 16.74 5.35 -17.02
C GLY A 336 15.78 6.47 -17.43
N ARG A 337 14.46 6.36 -17.21
CA ARG A 337 13.49 7.40 -17.57
C ARG A 337 13.05 8.26 -16.38
N ASN A 338 12.46 7.66 -15.37
CA ASN A 338 11.92 8.37 -14.19
C ASN A 338 12.64 8.00 -12.89
N GLY A 339 13.72 7.20 -12.99
CA GLY A 339 14.53 6.73 -11.89
C GLY A 339 15.47 5.61 -12.34
N PHE A 340 16.16 5.01 -11.38
CA PHE A 340 16.96 3.81 -11.59
C PHE A 340 16.34 2.61 -10.89
N LEU A 341 16.28 1.47 -11.59
CA LEU A 341 15.96 0.17 -11.04
C LEU A 341 17.26 -0.62 -10.81
N VAL A 342 17.47 -1.08 -9.57
CA VAL A 342 18.62 -1.90 -9.21
C VAL A 342 18.17 -3.31 -8.84
N PRO A 343 19.05 -4.33 -8.96
CA PRO A 343 18.78 -5.67 -8.45
C PRO A 343 18.43 -5.64 -6.96
N PRO A 344 17.37 -6.34 -6.51
CA PRO A 344 17.04 -6.41 -5.09
C PRO A 344 18.07 -7.23 -4.31
N GLY A 345 18.40 -6.79 -3.10
CA GLY A 345 19.32 -7.50 -2.22
C GLY A 345 20.79 -7.14 -2.38
N GLU A 346 21.15 -6.22 -3.26
CA GLU A 346 22.53 -5.86 -3.57
C GLU A 346 22.82 -4.38 -3.24
N ALA A 347 23.77 -4.15 -2.34
CA ALA A 347 24.18 -2.80 -1.94
C ALA A 347 25.08 -2.10 -2.98
N GLY A 348 25.91 -2.86 -3.73
CA GLY A 348 26.80 -2.30 -4.76
C GLY A 348 26.05 -1.54 -5.86
N PRO A 349 25.14 -2.19 -6.62
CA PRO A 349 24.31 -1.51 -7.62
C PRO A 349 23.53 -0.32 -7.08
N LEU A 350 23.12 -0.36 -5.81
CA LEU A 350 22.46 0.74 -5.14
C LEU A 350 23.40 1.94 -4.95
N ALA A 351 24.65 1.69 -4.50
CA ALA A 351 25.67 2.71 -4.38
C ALA A 351 26.04 3.33 -5.75
N ASP A 352 26.17 2.49 -6.80
CA ASP A 352 26.45 2.94 -8.16
C ASP A 352 25.32 3.84 -8.70
N ALA A 353 24.06 3.49 -8.45
CA ALA A 353 22.93 4.30 -8.85
C ALA A 353 22.92 5.67 -8.12
N VAL A 354 23.26 5.71 -6.82
CA VAL A 354 23.41 6.97 -6.08
C VAL A 354 24.55 7.80 -6.67
N ALA A 355 25.70 7.20 -6.94
CA ALA A 355 26.85 7.89 -7.55
C ALA A 355 26.49 8.49 -8.93
N ARG A 356 25.73 7.76 -9.76
CA ARG A 356 25.24 8.26 -11.05
C ARG A 356 24.33 9.48 -10.89
N MET A 357 23.38 9.45 -9.93
CA MET A 357 22.51 10.60 -9.63
C MET A 357 23.31 11.82 -9.18
N MET A 358 24.37 11.61 -8.41
CA MET A 358 25.25 12.69 -7.93
C MET A 358 26.10 13.31 -9.05
N ASN A 359 26.57 12.46 -9.97
CA ASN A 359 27.51 12.87 -11.03
C ASN A 359 26.82 13.61 -12.19
N ASP A 360 25.50 13.39 -12.38
CA ASP A 360 24.69 14.07 -13.40
C ASP A 360 23.41 14.64 -12.81
N PRO A 361 23.50 15.80 -12.13
CA PRO A 361 22.33 16.46 -11.54
C PRO A 361 21.28 16.91 -12.58
N ALA A 362 21.70 17.15 -13.83
CA ALA A 362 20.80 17.55 -14.91
C ALA A 362 19.92 16.37 -15.32
N ALA A 363 20.50 15.20 -15.59
CA ALA A 363 19.76 13.98 -15.88
C ALA A 363 18.90 13.55 -14.70
N ALA A 364 19.39 13.66 -13.46
CA ALA A 364 18.61 13.37 -12.27
C ALA A 364 17.35 14.25 -12.19
N ARG A 365 17.48 15.54 -12.47
CA ARG A 365 16.35 16.47 -12.52
C ARG A 365 15.34 16.09 -13.61
N GLU A 366 15.81 15.76 -14.80
CA GLU A 366 14.96 15.33 -15.92
C GLU A 366 14.18 14.04 -15.56
N MET A 367 14.83 13.07 -14.92
CA MET A 367 14.16 11.87 -14.39
C MET A 367 13.05 12.24 -13.40
N GLY A 368 13.29 13.21 -12.51
CA GLY A 368 12.28 13.68 -11.57
C GLY A 368 11.06 14.31 -12.28
N LEU A 369 11.27 15.07 -13.35
CA LEU A 369 10.20 15.67 -14.16
C LEU A 369 9.38 14.56 -14.88
N HIS A 370 10.06 13.62 -15.52
CA HIS A 370 9.40 12.45 -16.11
C HIS A 370 8.63 11.62 -15.09
N GLY A 371 9.16 11.49 -13.86
CA GLY A 371 8.46 10.83 -12.76
C GLY A 371 7.12 11.51 -12.45
N ARG A 372 7.10 12.84 -12.37
CA ARG A 372 5.87 13.59 -12.18
C ARG A 372 4.87 13.39 -13.32
N GLU A 373 5.32 13.49 -14.57
CA GLU A 373 4.48 13.24 -15.75
C GLU A 373 3.85 11.85 -15.71
N ASP A 374 4.65 10.81 -15.41
CA ASP A 374 4.17 9.44 -15.32
C ASP A 374 3.15 9.25 -14.18
N VAL A 375 3.32 9.93 -13.04
CA VAL A 375 2.32 9.94 -11.94
C VAL A 375 1.04 10.63 -12.37
N GLU A 376 1.11 11.80 -12.99
CA GLU A 376 -0.05 12.53 -13.48
C GLU A 376 -0.85 11.73 -14.53
N ALA A 377 -0.15 11.05 -15.44
CA ALA A 377 -0.75 10.28 -16.51
C ALA A 377 -1.36 8.94 -16.07
N GLY A 378 -0.74 8.23 -15.11
CA GLY A 378 -1.09 6.84 -14.78
C GLY A 378 -1.59 6.60 -13.36
N PHE A 379 -1.14 7.42 -12.40
CA PHE A 379 -1.33 7.21 -10.96
C PHE A 379 -2.01 8.37 -10.25
N SER A 380 -2.49 9.38 -11.00
CA SER A 380 -3.30 10.43 -10.40
C SER A 380 -4.62 9.87 -9.86
N TRP A 381 -5.11 10.46 -8.80
CA TRP A 381 -6.38 10.04 -8.21
C TRP A 381 -7.54 10.06 -9.19
N SER A 382 -7.59 11.04 -10.10
CA SER A 382 -8.63 11.12 -11.13
C SER A 382 -8.63 9.91 -12.06
N VAL A 383 -7.44 9.44 -12.47
CA VAL A 383 -7.28 8.24 -13.29
C VAL A 383 -7.68 6.99 -12.51
N ILE A 384 -7.20 6.86 -11.27
CA ILE A 384 -7.45 5.68 -10.43
C ILE A 384 -8.94 5.52 -10.11
N VAL A 385 -9.58 6.56 -9.56
CA VAL A 385 -11.00 6.48 -9.22
C VAL A 385 -11.90 6.42 -10.46
N GLY A 386 -11.45 7.00 -11.58
CA GLY A 386 -12.11 6.86 -12.89
C GLY A 386 -12.18 5.40 -13.32
N ARG A 387 -11.03 4.70 -13.32
CA ARG A 387 -10.95 3.25 -13.64
C ARG A 387 -11.80 2.42 -12.67
N LEU A 388 -11.76 2.72 -11.38
CA LEU A 388 -12.55 1.99 -10.39
C LEU A 388 -14.05 2.21 -10.58
N ALA A 389 -14.49 3.45 -10.83
CA ALA A 389 -15.88 3.77 -11.13
C ALA A 389 -16.37 3.10 -12.43
N GLU A 390 -15.50 2.95 -13.41
CA GLU A 390 -15.81 2.22 -14.65
C GLU A 390 -16.03 0.73 -14.40
N VAL A 391 -15.18 0.09 -13.57
CA VAL A 391 -15.41 -1.30 -13.13
C VAL A 391 -16.78 -1.43 -12.47
N TYR A 392 -17.14 -0.53 -11.56
CA TYR A 392 -18.44 -0.58 -10.90
C TYR A 392 -19.60 -0.41 -11.89
N ARG A 393 -19.53 0.54 -12.82
CA ARG A 393 -20.56 0.75 -13.83
C ARG A 393 -20.74 -0.47 -14.75
N ARG A 394 -19.62 -1.12 -15.11
CA ARG A 394 -19.63 -2.31 -15.96
C ARG A 394 -20.36 -3.48 -15.27
N VAL A 395 -19.99 -3.80 -14.03
CA VAL A 395 -20.60 -4.92 -13.30
C VAL A 395 -22.04 -4.66 -12.85
N ALA A 396 -22.43 -3.40 -12.67
CA ALA A 396 -23.78 -3.03 -12.28
C ALA A 396 -24.80 -3.06 -13.46
N ARG A 397 -24.33 -3.13 -14.70
CA ARG A 397 -25.16 -3.20 -15.92
C ARG A 397 -25.41 -4.63 -16.42
N GLY A 398 -24.57 -5.57 -16.03
CA GLY A 398 -24.69 -7.00 -16.33
C GLY A 398 -25.57 -7.72 -15.33
#